data_8b392bfaf365ca535c9d641d02994eaf
#
_entry.id   8b392bfaf365ca535c9d641d02994eaf
#
_cell.length_a   1.000
_cell.length_b   1.000
_cell.length_c   1.000
_cell.angle_alpha   90.00
_cell.angle_beta   90.00
_cell.angle_gamma   90.00
#
_symmetry.space_group_name_H-M   'P 1'
#
loop_
_entity.id
_entity.type
_entity.pdbx_description
1 polymer ?
#
loop_
_entity_poly.entity_id
_entity_poly.type
_entity_poly.pdbx_seq_one_letter_code
_entity_poly.pdbx_strand_id
1 'polypeptide(L)'
;MATKIHNTVKICGIPHTIIEKDYIEGDGCVLGEIEYRSCTISMRIDQTPEMYRNTLIHEMCHAMLVMIGRNDLSENEQFVQTLALAISQTFELKEIINED
;
A
#
# COMPACT_ATOMS: atom_id res chain seq x y z
N MET A 1 0.56 -13.86 -15.69
CA MET A 1 0.24 -12.52 -16.07
C MET A 1 1.32 -11.56 -15.73
N ALA A 2 1.52 -10.63 -16.55
CA ALA A 2 2.62 -9.73 -16.38
C ALA A 2 2.38 -8.79 -15.22
N THR A 3 3.47 -8.43 -14.57
CA THR A 3 3.46 -7.41 -13.54
C THR A 3 3.55 -6.06 -14.22
N LYS A 4 2.77 -5.12 -13.74
CA LYS A 4 2.74 -3.81 -14.33
C LYS A 4 3.16 -2.77 -13.31
N ILE A 5 4.18 -2.01 -13.65
CA ILE A 5 4.59 -0.88 -12.81
C ILE A 5 3.64 0.25 -13.12
N HIS A 6 2.90 0.69 -12.10
CA HIS A 6 1.87 1.67 -12.32
C HIS A 6 2.31 3.06 -11.94
N ASN A 7 2.91 3.21 -10.79
CA ASN A 7 3.23 4.54 -10.33
C ASN A 7 4.21 4.45 -9.17
N THR A 8 4.64 5.60 -8.69
CA THR A 8 5.47 5.66 -7.50
C THR A 8 4.84 6.60 -6.51
N VAL A 9 5.17 6.41 -5.25
CA VAL A 9 4.72 7.28 -4.19
C VAL A 9 5.87 7.42 -3.22
N LYS A 10 6.04 8.62 -2.67
CA LYS A 10 7.09 8.84 -1.69
C LYS A 10 6.54 8.59 -0.29
N ILE A 11 7.25 7.77 0.45
CA ILE A 11 6.90 7.50 1.84
C ILE A 11 8.11 7.87 2.66
N CYS A 12 7.95 8.83 3.57
CA CYS A 12 9.04 9.38 4.36
C CYS A 12 10.19 9.82 3.45
N GLY A 13 9.83 10.37 2.30
CA GLY A 13 10.82 10.88 1.37
C GLY A 13 11.45 9.84 0.46
N ILE A 14 11.10 8.58 0.61
CA ILE A 14 11.70 7.49 -0.17
C ILE A 14 10.72 7.04 -1.24
N PRO A 15 11.12 7.01 -2.50
CA PRO A 15 10.22 6.55 -3.55
C PRO A 15 9.91 5.07 -3.40
N HIS A 16 8.66 4.74 -3.53
CA HIS A 16 8.19 3.36 -3.51
C HIS A 16 7.47 3.09 -4.82
N THR A 17 7.72 1.94 -5.41
CA THR A 17 7.13 1.57 -6.69
C THR A 17 5.85 0.80 -6.44
N ILE A 18 4.78 1.16 -7.13
CA ILE A 18 3.51 0.45 -7.05
C ILE A 18 3.42 -0.47 -8.25
N ILE A 19 3.22 -1.76 -7.96
CA ILE A 19 3.14 -2.79 -8.99
C ILE A 19 1.78 -3.43 -8.90
N GLU A 20 1.13 -3.63 -10.03
CA GLU A 20 -0.19 -4.26 -10.05
C GLU A 20 -0.06 -5.70 -10.50
N LYS A 21 -0.73 -6.59 -9.80
CA LYS A 21 -0.68 -8.02 -10.06
C LYS A 21 -2.07 -8.61 -10.10
N ASP A 22 -2.22 -9.69 -10.88
CA ASP A 22 -3.47 -10.43 -10.87
C ASP A 22 -3.66 -11.20 -9.58
N TYR A 23 -2.58 -11.63 -8.97
CA TYR A 23 -2.65 -12.50 -7.81
C TYR A 23 -1.49 -12.22 -6.88
N ILE A 24 -1.75 -12.22 -5.59
CA ILE A 24 -0.71 -12.10 -4.58
C ILE A 24 -0.79 -13.34 -3.72
N GLU A 25 0.34 -13.99 -3.55
CA GLU A 25 0.39 -15.24 -2.81
C GLU A 25 -0.09 -15.07 -1.39
N GLY A 26 -0.82 -16.04 -0.88
CA GLY A 26 -1.38 -15.97 0.44
C GLY A 26 -2.56 -16.90 0.48
N ASP A 27 -3.54 -16.58 1.32
CA ASP A 27 -4.71 -17.45 1.47
C ASP A 27 -5.86 -16.98 0.60
N GLY A 28 -5.58 -16.20 -0.42
CA GLY A 28 -6.62 -15.74 -1.31
C GLY A 28 -7.26 -14.43 -0.89
N CYS A 29 -6.90 -13.95 0.28
CA CYS A 29 -7.47 -12.71 0.79
C CYS A 29 -6.49 -11.57 0.77
N VAL A 30 -5.28 -11.79 0.27
CA VAL A 30 -4.25 -10.75 0.30
C VAL A 30 -4.50 -9.79 -0.85
N LEU A 31 -4.82 -8.56 -0.54
CA LEU A 31 -5.12 -7.54 -1.54
C LEU A 31 -3.94 -6.65 -1.85
N GLY A 32 -2.95 -6.60 -0.98
CA GLY A 32 -1.74 -5.83 -1.20
C GLY A 32 -0.66 -6.31 -0.28
N GLU A 33 0.57 -5.94 -0.58
CA GLU A 33 1.68 -6.27 0.29
C GLU A 33 2.82 -5.31 0.01
N ILE A 34 3.72 -5.16 0.96
CA ILE A 34 4.86 -4.28 0.81
C ILE A 34 6.13 -5.08 1.04
N GLU A 35 7.09 -4.85 0.18
CA GLU A 35 8.40 -5.44 0.30
C GLU A 35 9.34 -4.30 0.67
N TYR A 36 9.79 -4.27 1.91
CA TYR A 36 10.51 -3.10 2.41
C TYR A 36 11.87 -2.94 1.76
N ARG A 37 12.53 -4.05 1.49
CA ARG A 37 13.88 -3.97 0.97
C ARG A 37 13.93 -3.31 -0.39
N SER A 38 12.99 -3.62 -1.24
CA SER A 38 12.95 -3.07 -2.58
C SER A 38 12.05 -1.84 -2.68
N CYS A 39 11.40 -1.45 -1.58
CA CYS A 39 10.48 -0.33 -1.57
C CYS A 39 9.41 -0.52 -2.64
N THR A 40 8.78 -1.71 -2.62
CA THR A 40 7.80 -2.06 -3.63
C THR A 40 6.48 -2.41 -2.96
N ILE A 41 5.40 -1.82 -3.44
CA ILE A 41 4.06 -2.14 -2.99
C ILE A 41 3.37 -2.86 -4.12
N SER A 42 2.90 -4.08 -3.84
CA SER A 42 2.17 -4.88 -4.83
C SER A 42 0.69 -4.79 -4.52
N MET A 43 -0.10 -4.53 -5.55
CA MET A 43 -1.54 -4.34 -5.40
C MET A 43 -2.27 -5.28 -6.33
N ARG A 44 -3.31 -5.93 -5.83
CA ARG A 44 -4.16 -6.74 -6.69
C ARG A 44 -5.05 -5.82 -7.50
N ILE A 45 -5.25 -6.19 -8.77
CA ILE A 45 -5.98 -5.32 -9.66
C ILE A 45 -7.50 -5.54 -9.58
N ASP A 46 -7.95 -6.62 -8.92
CA ASP A 46 -9.38 -6.93 -8.89
C ASP A 46 -10.07 -6.33 -7.69
N GLN A 47 -9.84 -5.06 -7.46
CA GLN A 47 -10.46 -4.32 -6.37
C GLN A 47 -11.22 -3.15 -6.92
N THR A 48 -12.28 -2.76 -6.21
CA THR A 48 -12.95 -1.52 -6.59
C THR A 48 -12.00 -0.35 -6.32
N PRO A 49 -12.26 0.81 -6.92
CA PRO A 49 -11.37 1.95 -6.68
C PRO A 49 -11.27 2.32 -5.20
N GLU A 50 -12.35 2.22 -4.46
CA GLU A 50 -12.30 2.53 -3.05
C GLU A 50 -11.46 1.53 -2.28
N MET A 51 -11.63 0.23 -2.60
CA MET A 51 -10.84 -0.79 -1.93
C MET A 51 -9.37 -0.66 -2.28
N TYR A 52 -9.08 -0.37 -3.55
CA TYR A 52 -7.72 -0.20 -4.00
C TYR A 52 -7.05 0.93 -3.21
N ARG A 53 -7.75 2.05 -3.08
CA ARG A 53 -7.19 3.17 -2.34
C ARG A 53 -6.95 2.82 -0.88
N ASN A 54 -7.92 2.15 -0.27
CA ASN A 54 -7.76 1.78 1.14
C ASN A 54 -6.61 0.80 1.32
N THR A 55 -6.47 -0.16 0.42
CA THR A 55 -5.39 -1.12 0.50
C THR A 55 -4.04 -0.42 0.34
N LEU A 56 -3.95 0.51 -0.61
CA LEU A 56 -2.72 1.23 -0.83
C LEU A 56 -2.32 2.02 0.42
N ILE A 57 -3.27 2.74 1.01
CA ILE A 57 -2.96 3.51 2.20
C ILE A 57 -2.56 2.60 3.35
N HIS A 58 -3.18 1.42 3.45
CA HIS A 58 -2.83 0.44 4.47
C HIS A 58 -1.36 0.03 4.33
N GLU A 59 -0.92 -0.29 3.11
CA GLU A 59 0.47 -0.66 2.89
C GLU A 59 1.41 0.51 3.12
N MET A 60 0.99 1.70 2.75
CA MET A 60 1.79 2.89 3.02
C MET A 60 1.97 3.11 4.53
N CYS A 61 0.92 2.82 5.32
CA CYS A 61 1.03 2.95 6.77
C CYS A 61 2.04 1.96 7.33
N HIS A 62 2.06 0.72 6.83
CA HIS A 62 3.09 -0.23 7.25
C HIS A 62 4.48 0.35 6.99
N ALA A 63 4.68 0.89 5.80
CA ALA A 63 5.98 1.43 5.44
C ALA A 63 6.36 2.60 6.33
N MET A 64 5.42 3.51 6.59
CA MET A 64 5.71 4.65 7.43
C MET A 64 6.13 4.22 8.84
N LEU A 65 5.40 3.28 9.40
CA LEU A 65 5.69 2.85 10.76
C LEU A 65 7.04 2.16 10.86
N VAL A 66 7.38 1.35 9.87
CA VAL A 66 8.69 0.71 9.85
C VAL A 66 9.79 1.76 9.72
N MET A 67 9.57 2.75 8.86
CA MET A 67 10.61 3.74 8.61
C MET A 67 10.86 4.66 9.79
N ILE A 68 9.86 4.89 10.63
CA ILE A 68 10.09 5.69 11.82
C ILE A 68 10.49 4.83 13.02
N GLY A 69 10.76 3.54 12.79
CA GLY A 69 11.26 2.68 13.84
C GLY A 69 10.20 2.09 14.75
N ARG A 70 8.93 2.09 14.33
CA ARG A 70 7.85 1.55 15.14
C ARG A 70 7.35 0.25 14.54
N ASN A 71 8.23 -0.74 14.48
CA ASN A 71 7.84 -2.05 13.99
C ASN A 71 6.74 -2.66 14.83
N ASP A 72 6.74 -2.35 16.12
CA ASP A 72 5.70 -2.86 17.01
C ASP A 72 4.31 -2.44 16.53
N LEU A 73 4.17 -1.21 16.09
CA LEU A 73 2.88 -0.73 15.60
C LEU A 73 2.58 -1.28 14.21
N SER A 74 3.62 -1.44 13.39
CA SER A 74 3.40 -1.98 12.05
C SER A 74 2.91 -3.42 12.11
N GLU A 75 3.26 -4.15 13.16
CA GLU A 75 2.80 -5.54 13.30
C GLU A 75 1.41 -5.63 13.91
N ASN A 76 0.85 -4.53 14.35
CA ASN A 76 -0.49 -4.51 14.91
C ASN A 76 -1.47 -4.17 13.79
N GLU A 77 -2.07 -5.20 13.19
CA GLU A 77 -2.93 -4.99 12.03
C GLU A 77 -4.13 -4.13 12.33
N GLN A 78 -4.68 -4.24 13.53
CA GLN A 78 -5.83 -3.42 13.87
C GLN A 78 -5.44 -1.94 13.95
N PHE A 79 -4.28 -1.65 14.52
CA PHE A 79 -3.81 -0.29 14.59
C PHE A 79 -3.57 0.27 13.18
N VAL A 80 -2.92 -0.52 12.32
CA VAL A 80 -2.64 -0.09 10.96
C VAL A 80 -3.93 0.16 10.20
N GLN A 81 -4.89 -0.75 10.34
CA GLN A 81 -6.16 -0.60 9.63
C GLN A 81 -6.91 0.66 10.10
N THR A 82 -6.92 0.90 11.40
CA THR A 82 -7.59 2.07 11.93
C THR A 82 -6.91 3.36 11.46
N LEU A 83 -5.59 3.36 11.50
CA LEU A 83 -4.83 4.51 11.03
C LEU A 83 -5.08 4.76 9.54
N ALA A 84 -5.08 3.70 8.75
CA ALA A 84 -5.30 3.83 7.32
C ALA A 84 -6.69 4.40 7.03
N LEU A 85 -7.69 3.96 7.79
CA LEU A 85 -9.03 4.51 7.61
C LEU A 85 -9.08 5.99 7.97
N ALA A 86 -8.44 6.36 9.06
CA ALA A 86 -8.42 7.76 9.46
C ALA A 86 -7.74 8.62 8.40
N ILE A 87 -6.65 8.14 7.85
CA ILE A 87 -5.94 8.88 6.80
C ILE A 87 -6.81 8.97 5.55
N SER A 88 -7.42 7.86 5.16
CA SER A 88 -8.19 7.86 3.91
C SER A 88 -9.43 8.74 4.01
N GLN A 89 -9.95 8.95 5.22
CA GLN A 89 -11.12 9.80 5.40
C GLN A 89 -10.76 11.25 5.65
N THR A 90 -9.49 11.53 5.92
CA THR A 90 -9.06 12.89 6.19
C THR A 90 -8.37 13.51 4.99
N PHE A 91 -7.62 12.72 4.25
CA PHE A 91 -6.86 13.21 3.13
C PHE A 91 -7.25 12.50 1.86
N GLU A 92 -6.97 13.12 0.73
CA GLU A 92 -7.16 12.49 -0.55
C GLU A 92 -5.83 12.16 -1.14
N LEU A 93 -5.73 10.96 -1.76
CA LEU A 93 -4.55 10.60 -2.50
C LEU A 93 -4.69 11.21 -3.87
N LYS A 94 -3.92 12.26 -4.12
CA LYS A 94 -4.08 12.97 -5.30
C LYS A 94 -3.05 12.49 -6.28
N GLU A 95 -3.45 12.02 -7.41
CA GLU A 95 -2.55 11.63 -8.45
C GLU A 95 -1.56 10.56 -8.10
N ILE A 96 -1.94 9.73 -7.18
CA ILE A 96 -1.12 8.60 -6.85
C ILE A 96 -1.15 7.61 -7.97
N ILE A 97 -2.31 7.34 -8.49
CA ILE A 97 -2.48 6.40 -9.56
C ILE A 97 -2.68 7.19 -10.79
N ASN A 98 -1.65 7.29 -11.59
CA ASN A 98 -1.76 8.18 -12.66
C ASN A 98 -1.34 7.47 -13.87
N GLU A 99 -2.16 7.30 -14.81
CA GLU A 99 -1.88 6.50 -15.86
C GLU A 99 -1.24 7.15 -16.93
N ASP A 100 -1.04 8.21 -17.01
CA ASP A 100 -0.45 8.83 -18.07
C ASP A 100 -0.23 8.05 -19.16
#